data_9773f9289a7f931e0fa8e63b319e6b34
#
_entry.id   9773f9289a7f931e0fa8e63b319e6b34
#
_cell.length_a   1.000
_cell.length_b   1.000
_cell.length_c   1.000
_cell.angle_alpha   90.00
_cell.angle_beta   90.00
_cell.angle_gamma   90.00
#
_symmetry.space_group_name_H-M   'P 1'
#
loop_
_entity.id
_entity.type
_entity.pdbx_description
1 polymer ?
#
loop_
_entity_poly.entity_id
_entity_poly.type
_entity_poly.pdbx_seq_one_letter_code
_entity_poly.pdbx_strand_id
1 'polypeptide(L)'
;MIGLIGAMAVEVEALEKKLEGRRETTIGMDTFVSGKLFGQDAVLAVCGPGKVNAAVCTQKMITAFSPAWVLNLGVAGAGADGVRIGDLVVATAAVQHDADTSPLGDPVGMVSKVNLVELPCDEELRARLVAAAKKANLTVHEGIIATGDQFIHDGATRARIHHLFNALAVEMEGGAVAHTCLLNGVKCGVLRSISDQADGHSDMDYPTFTALAAAHSQQVVENLLRA
;
A
#
# COMPACT_ATOMS: atom_id res chain seq x y z
N MET A 1 -11.65 -15.41 -1.33
CA MET A 1 -10.58 -15.09 -0.37
C MET A 1 -10.04 -13.70 -0.71
N ILE A 2 -9.64 -12.93 0.29
CA ILE A 2 -9.01 -11.61 0.14
C ILE A 2 -7.57 -11.69 0.59
N GLY A 3 -6.69 -10.94 -0.07
CA GLY A 3 -5.27 -10.82 0.30
C GLY A 3 -4.98 -9.48 0.95
N LEU A 4 -4.28 -9.48 2.09
CA LEU A 4 -3.83 -8.27 2.80
C LEU A 4 -2.32 -8.34 2.98
N ILE A 5 -1.60 -7.31 2.55
CA ILE A 5 -0.14 -7.24 2.64
C ILE A 5 0.26 -5.93 3.32
N GLY A 6 1.01 -6.03 4.41
CA GLY A 6 1.75 -4.92 4.99
C GLY A 6 3.25 -5.16 4.88
N ALA A 7 4.06 -4.10 4.95
CA ALA A 7 5.51 -4.21 4.96
C ALA A 7 6.03 -4.57 6.35
N MET A 8 5.36 -4.13 7.39
CA MET A 8 5.76 -4.31 8.79
C MET A 8 4.67 -4.97 9.62
N ALA A 9 5.07 -5.68 10.68
CA ALA A 9 4.14 -6.36 11.58
C ALA A 9 3.08 -5.39 12.17
N VAL A 10 3.48 -4.19 12.57
CA VAL A 10 2.58 -3.17 13.14
C VAL A 10 1.41 -2.82 12.22
N GLU A 11 1.56 -2.97 10.90
CA GLU A 11 0.54 -2.63 9.91
C GLU A 11 -0.57 -3.68 9.80
N VAL A 12 -0.29 -4.94 10.12
CA VAL A 12 -1.24 -6.05 9.93
C VAL A 12 -1.55 -6.85 11.19
N GLU A 13 -0.72 -6.77 12.24
CA GLU A 13 -0.83 -7.66 13.42
C GLU A 13 -2.17 -7.58 14.16
N ALA A 14 -2.80 -6.41 14.24
CA ALA A 14 -4.10 -6.29 14.89
C ALA A 14 -5.24 -6.93 14.07
N LEU A 15 -5.12 -6.96 12.74
CA LEU A 15 -6.03 -7.72 11.87
C LEU A 15 -5.75 -9.22 11.98
N GLU A 16 -4.47 -9.60 12.02
CA GLU A 16 -4.05 -11.00 12.16
C GLU A 16 -4.57 -11.63 13.47
N LYS A 17 -4.52 -10.87 14.58
CA LYS A 17 -5.07 -11.30 15.88
C LYS A 17 -6.60 -11.52 15.86
N LYS A 18 -7.30 -10.96 14.87
CA LYS A 18 -8.76 -11.11 14.68
C LYS A 18 -9.14 -12.25 13.71
N LEU A 19 -8.15 -12.98 13.16
CA LEU A 19 -8.41 -14.14 12.31
C LEU A 19 -8.96 -15.32 13.15
N GLU A 20 -10.11 -15.83 12.73
CA GLU A 20 -10.69 -17.07 13.23
C GLU A 20 -10.22 -18.26 12.38
N GLY A 21 -9.98 -19.41 13.03
CA GLY A 21 -9.51 -20.61 12.32
C GLY A 21 -8.14 -20.45 11.67
N ARG A 22 -7.26 -19.70 12.32
CA ARG A 22 -5.92 -19.34 11.85
C ARG A 22 -5.11 -20.54 11.40
N ARG A 23 -4.50 -20.43 10.21
CA ARG A 23 -3.54 -21.40 9.65
C ARG A 23 -2.34 -20.66 9.09
N GLU A 24 -1.15 -21.14 9.41
CA GLU A 24 0.10 -20.60 8.89
C GLU A 24 0.61 -21.47 7.74
N THR A 25 1.12 -20.83 6.69
CA THR A 25 1.78 -21.46 5.55
C THR A 25 3.05 -20.69 5.23
N THR A 26 4.20 -21.33 5.30
CA THR A 26 5.49 -20.70 4.97
C THR A 26 5.91 -21.08 3.54
N ILE A 27 6.22 -20.09 2.72
CA ILE A 27 6.69 -20.24 1.34
C ILE A 27 8.00 -19.47 1.20
N GLY A 28 9.13 -20.17 1.20
CA GLY A 28 10.43 -19.54 1.29
C GLY A 28 10.62 -18.83 2.63
N MET A 29 10.87 -17.52 2.59
CA MET A 29 11.04 -16.71 3.80
C MET A 29 9.74 -16.03 4.27
N ASP A 30 8.64 -16.11 3.49
CA ASP A 30 7.39 -15.44 3.83
C ASP A 30 6.43 -16.39 4.55
N THR A 31 5.81 -15.89 5.61
CA THR A 31 4.72 -16.58 6.33
C THR A 31 3.38 -15.93 5.98
N PHE A 32 2.46 -16.75 5.51
CA PHE A 32 1.08 -16.38 5.18
C PHE A 32 0.16 -16.92 6.26
N VAL A 33 -0.66 -16.04 6.84
CA VAL A 33 -1.63 -16.42 7.85
C VAL A 33 -3.02 -16.33 7.25
N SER A 34 -3.70 -17.46 7.09
CA SER A 34 -5.04 -17.53 6.51
C SER A 34 -6.09 -17.89 7.56
N GLY A 35 -7.33 -17.48 7.33
CA GLY A 35 -8.46 -17.74 8.21
C GLY A 35 -9.69 -16.92 7.81
N LYS A 36 -10.65 -16.78 8.72
CA LYS A 36 -11.79 -15.87 8.53
C LYS A 36 -11.54 -14.55 9.27
N LEU A 37 -11.55 -13.46 8.52
CA LEU A 37 -11.45 -12.11 9.04
C LEU A 37 -12.82 -11.43 8.89
N PHE A 38 -13.49 -11.16 10.00
CA PHE A 38 -14.86 -10.62 10.01
C PHE A 38 -15.84 -11.42 9.13
N GLY A 39 -15.74 -12.77 9.16
CA GLY A 39 -16.59 -13.67 8.39
C GLY A 39 -16.14 -13.94 6.95
N GLN A 40 -15.15 -13.21 6.42
CA GLN A 40 -14.64 -13.39 5.07
C GLN A 40 -13.33 -14.20 5.06
N ASP A 41 -13.15 -15.08 4.07
CA ASP A 41 -11.90 -15.82 3.92
C ASP A 41 -10.78 -14.85 3.53
N ALA A 42 -9.73 -14.80 4.34
CA ALA A 42 -8.61 -13.88 4.20
C ALA A 42 -7.26 -14.59 4.30
N VAL A 43 -6.25 -14.01 3.67
CA VAL A 43 -4.84 -14.34 3.87
C VAL A 43 -4.06 -13.05 4.08
N LEU A 44 -3.24 -13.02 5.13
CA LEU A 44 -2.42 -11.88 5.53
C LEU A 44 -0.95 -12.25 5.43
N ALA A 45 -0.12 -11.27 5.09
CA ALA A 45 1.34 -11.43 5.11
C ALA A 45 2.05 -10.13 5.47
N VAL A 46 3.24 -10.26 6.07
CA VAL A 46 4.24 -9.20 6.24
C VAL A 46 5.33 -9.45 5.22
N CYS A 47 5.49 -8.55 4.25
CA CYS A 47 6.43 -8.78 3.15
C CYS A 47 7.86 -8.28 3.44
N GLY A 48 8.04 -7.37 4.39
CA GLY A 48 9.25 -6.56 4.54
C GLY A 48 9.27 -5.36 3.60
N PRO A 49 10.00 -4.28 3.94
CA PRO A 49 10.08 -3.07 3.12
C PRO A 49 10.73 -3.31 1.75
N GLY A 50 10.28 -2.55 0.76
CA GLY A 50 10.86 -2.47 -0.57
C GLY A 50 10.16 -3.28 -1.65
N LYS A 51 10.36 -2.86 -2.90
CA LYS A 51 9.64 -3.33 -4.07
C LYS A 51 9.81 -4.82 -4.35
N VAL A 52 11.03 -5.35 -4.21
CA VAL A 52 11.31 -6.77 -4.48
C VAL A 52 10.60 -7.66 -3.46
N ASN A 53 10.67 -7.31 -2.17
CA ASN A 53 9.98 -8.04 -1.11
C ASN A 53 8.47 -8.05 -1.34
N ALA A 54 7.90 -6.87 -1.63
CA ALA A 54 6.48 -6.72 -1.91
C ALA A 54 6.03 -7.53 -3.14
N ALA A 55 6.77 -7.47 -4.24
CA ALA A 55 6.45 -8.21 -5.46
C ALA A 55 6.50 -9.74 -5.26
N VAL A 56 7.56 -10.23 -4.61
CA VAL A 56 7.74 -11.68 -4.35
C VAL A 56 6.66 -12.21 -3.41
N CYS A 57 6.35 -11.48 -2.32
CA CYS A 57 5.29 -11.84 -1.39
C CYS A 57 3.91 -11.86 -2.09
N THR A 58 3.61 -10.82 -2.89
CA THR A 58 2.36 -10.73 -3.66
C THR A 58 2.23 -11.89 -4.64
N GLN A 59 3.29 -12.22 -5.39
CA GLN A 59 3.26 -13.34 -6.35
C GLN A 59 3.02 -14.68 -5.65
N LYS A 60 3.70 -14.93 -4.52
CA LYS A 60 3.49 -16.13 -3.71
C LYS A 60 2.05 -16.21 -3.20
N MET A 61 1.51 -15.09 -2.68
CA MET A 61 0.12 -15.02 -2.21
C MET A 61 -0.87 -15.35 -3.33
N ILE A 62 -0.70 -14.75 -4.51
CA ILE A 62 -1.56 -15.00 -5.67
C ILE A 62 -1.51 -16.47 -6.08
N THR A 63 -0.30 -17.03 -6.19
CA THR A 63 -0.10 -18.42 -6.66
C THR A 63 -0.65 -19.46 -5.66
N ALA A 64 -0.46 -19.24 -4.36
CA ALA A 64 -0.84 -20.23 -3.35
C ALA A 64 -2.29 -20.12 -2.87
N PHE A 65 -2.88 -18.91 -2.90
CA PHE A 65 -4.18 -18.65 -2.27
C PHE A 65 -5.24 -18.12 -3.24
N SER A 66 -4.88 -17.70 -4.45
CA SER A 66 -5.79 -17.21 -5.49
C SER A 66 -6.79 -16.16 -4.97
N PRO A 67 -6.33 -15.07 -4.33
CA PRO A 67 -7.23 -14.06 -3.77
C PRO A 67 -8.00 -13.35 -4.91
N ALA A 68 -9.26 -13.00 -4.66
CA ALA A 68 -10.07 -12.23 -5.59
C ALA A 68 -9.55 -10.80 -5.78
N TRP A 69 -8.94 -10.25 -4.73
CA TRP A 69 -8.24 -8.98 -4.75
C TRP A 69 -7.16 -8.95 -3.65
N VAL A 70 -6.17 -8.11 -3.86
CA VAL A 70 -5.09 -7.83 -2.90
C VAL A 70 -5.15 -6.37 -2.49
N LEU A 71 -5.11 -6.11 -1.19
CA LEU A 71 -4.94 -4.78 -0.61
C LEU A 71 -3.55 -4.69 0.03
N ASN A 72 -2.74 -3.77 -0.45
CA ASN A 72 -1.56 -3.34 0.26
C ASN A 72 -1.93 -2.19 1.19
N LEU A 73 -1.71 -2.38 2.49
CA LEU A 73 -2.01 -1.40 3.52
C LEU A 73 -0.76 -1.06 4.32
N GLY A 74 -0.66 0.17 4.80
CA GLY A 74 0.49 0.59 5.56
C GLY A 74 0.57 2.08 5.79
N VAL A 75 1.76 2.52 6.20
CA VAL A 75 2.08 3.92 6.45
C VAL A 75 2.82 4.53 5.27
N ALA A 76 2.86 5.86 5.20
CA ALA A 76 3.56 6.61 4.16
C ALA A 76 3.93 8.02 4.63
N GLY A 77 4.93 8.61 3.98
CA GLY A 77 5.18 10.05 4.05
C GLY A 77 4.19 10.83 3.18
N ALA A 78 3.84 12.06 3.61
CA ALA A 78 3.01 12.95 2.79
C ALA A 78 3.74 13.34 1.50
N GLY A 79 3.11 13.12 0.35
CA GLY A 79 3.67 13.47 -0.97
C GLY A 79 3.37 14.90 -1.40
N ALA A 80 2.32 15.53 -0.85
CA ALA A 80 1.82 16.84 -1.25
C ALA A 80 1.49 17.72 -0.05
N ASP A 81 1.50 19.03 -0.27
CA ASP A 81 0.99 19.97 0.71
C ASP A 81 -0.53 19.80 0.89
N GLY A 82 -1.00 19.91 2.14
CA GLY A 82 -2.41 19.69 2.49
C GLY A 82 -2.76 18.26 2.90
N VAL A 83 -1.88 17.29 2.68
CA VAL A 83 -1.98 15.94 3.26
C VAL A 83 -1.21 15.93 4.58
N ARG A 84 -1.85 15.51 5.66
CA ARG A 84 -1.33 15.64 7.04
C ARG A 84 -1.13 14.30 7.71
N ILE A 85 -0.29 14.26 8.73
CA ILE A 85 -0.13 13.08 9.60
C ILE A 85 -1.51 12.66 10.14
N GLY A 86 -1.80 11.36 10.02
CA GLY A 86 -3.08 10.77 10.36
C GLY A 86 -4.13 10.74 9.25
N ASP A 87 -3.96 11.51 8.17
CA ASP A 87 -4.81 11.41 6.98
C ASP A 87 -4.58 10.07 6.27
N LEU A 88 -5.58 9.68 5.49
CA LEU A 88 -5.52 8.49 4.63
C LEU A 88 -5.41 8.90 3.16
N VAL A 89 -4.63 8.12 2.42
CA VAL A 89 -4.60 8.17 0.95
C VAL A 89 -5.01 6.81 0.40
N VAL A 90 -6.08 6.81 -0.40
CA VAL A 90 -6.51 5.64 -1.19
C VAL A 90 -6.04 5.84 -2.62
N ALA A 91 -5.27 4.91 -3.14
CA ALA A 91 -4.69 5.07 -4.47
C ALA A 91 -5.73 5.00 -5.58
N THR A 92 -5.74 5.98 -6.47
CA THR A 92 -6.34 5.88 -7.80
C THR A 92 -5.46 5.02 -8.70
N ALA A 93 -4.15 5.24 -8.60
CA ALA A 93 -3.10 4.42 -9.20
C ALA A 93 -1.83 4.52 -8.35
N ALA A 94 -0.92 3.59 -8.53
CA ALA A 94 0.42 3.66 -7.98
C ALA A 94 1.45 3.92 -9.09
N VAL A 95 2.54 4.64 -8.77
CA VAL A 95 3.65 4.86 -9.69
C VAL A 95 4.96 4.37 -9.06
N GLN A 96 5.93 3.96 -9.89
CA GLN A 96 7.28 3.67 -9.42
C GLN A 96 8.18 4.84 -9.75
N HIS A 97 8.34 5.79 -8.82
CA HIS A 97 9.03 7.07 -9.06
C HIS A 97 10.53 6.94 -9.34
N ASP A 98 11.13 5.82 -8.99
CA ASP A 98 12.54 5.49 -9.18
C ASP A 98 12.80 4.58 -10.41
N ALA A 99 11.76 4.22 -11.19
CA ALA A 99 11.90 3.59 -12.47
C ALA A 99 12.18 4.67 -13.54
N ASP A 100 13.37 4.67 -14.13
CA ASP A 100 13.77 5.71 -15.06
C ASP A 100 14.55 5.15 -16.24
N THR A 101 13.89 5.09 -17.38
CA THR A 101 14.46 4.80 -18.69
C THR A 101 14.37 6.00 -19.63
N SER A 102 14.24 7.22 -19.08
CA SER A 102 14.11 8.46 -19.86
C SER A 102 15.28 8.73 -20.82
N PRO A 103 16.54 8.32 -20.54
CA PRO A 103 17.60 8.39 -21.53
C PRO A 103 17.34 7.58 -22.81
N LEU A 104 16.40 6.63 -22.77
CA LEU A 104 15.97 5.84 -23.93
C LEU A 104 14.71 6.41 -24.60
N GLY A 105 14.16 7.51 -24.06
CA GLY A 105 12.99 8.20 -24.62
C GLY A 105 11.66 7.90 -23.90
N ASP A 106 11.67 7.06 -22.87
CA ASP A 106 10.48 6.74 -22.09
C ASP A 106 10.15 7.87 -21.10
N PRO A 107 8.89 8.05 -20.70
CA PRO A 107 8.55 8.86 -19.54
C PRO A 107 9.17 8.30 -18.25
N VAL A 108 9.59 9.17 -17.33
CA VAL A 108 10.00 8.74 -15.96
C VAL A 108 8.83 7.99 -15.31
N GLY A 109 9.14 6.90 -14.63
CA GLY A 109 8.13 6.02 -14.00
C GLY A 109 7.53 4.96 -14.94
N MET A 110 7.94 4.93 -16.21
CA MET A 110 7.46 3.91 -17.16
C MET A 110 7.87 2.51 -16.68
N VAL A 111 6.87 1.65 -16.49
CA VAL A 111 7.09 0.24 -16.16
C VAL A 111 7.09 -0.57 -17.45
N SER A 112 8.25 -1.11 -17.80
CA SER A 112 8.42 -1.99 -18.97
C SER A 112 7.49 -3.20 -18.91
N LYS A 113 7.18 -3.79 -20.06
CA LYS A 113 6.25 -4.90 -20.28
C LYS A 113 4.78 -4.49 -20.19
N VAL A 114 4.35 -3.73 -19.18
CA VAL A 114 2.98 -3.18 -19.11
C VAL A 114 2.87 -1.84 -19.83
N ASN A 115 3.98 -1.12 -20.02
CA ASN A 115 4.10 0.16 -20.71
C ASN A 115 3.16 1.24 -20.12
N LEU A 116 3.12 1.31 -18.80
CA LEU A 116 2.34 2.27 -18.03
C LEU A 116 3.24 3.00 -17.03
N VAL A 117 2.98 4.28 -16.81
CA VAL A 117 3.52 5.05 -15.68
C VAL A 117 2.60 4.85 -14.47
N GLU A 118 1.30 5.07 -14.66
CA GLU A 118 0.29 4.86 -13.62
C GLU A 118 -0.23 3.42 -13.67
N LEU A 119 0.01 2.67 -12.59
CA LEU A 119 -0.49 1.31 -12.39
C LEU A 119 -1.86 1.40 -11.72
N PRO A 120 -2.97 1.14 -12.43
CA PRO A 120 -4.32 1.42 -11.95
C PRO A 120 -4.68 0.54 -10.75
N CYS A 121 -5.36 1.14 -9.76
CA CYS A 121 -6.03 0.41 -8.69
C CYS A 121 -7.50 0.15 -9.06
N ASP A 122 -8.08 -0.91 -8.47
CA ASP A 122 -9.48 -1.30 -8.75
C ASP A 122 -10.45 -0.22 -8.23
N GLU A 123 -11.32 0.27 -9.11
CA GLU A 123 -12.21 1.40 -8.81
C GLU A 123 -13.29 1.04 -7.78
N GLU A 124 -13.83 -0.17 -7.83
CA GLU A 124 -14.83 -0.65 -6.87
C GLU A 124 -14.21 -0.78 -5.47
N LEU A 125 -13.02 -1.38 -5.38
CA LEU A 125 -12.31 -1.52 -4.11
C LEU A 125 -11.93 -0.15 -3.54
N ARG A 126 -11.48 0.78 -4.39
CA ARG A 126 -11.19 2.16 -4.02
C ARG A 126 -12.42 2.85 -3.41
N ALA A 127 -13.56 2.81 -4.09
CA ALA A 127 -14.80 3.43 -3.60
C ALA A 127 -15.23 2.87 -2.24
N ARG A 128 -15.10 1.54 -2.05
CA ARG A 128 -15.38 0.87 -0.78
C ARG A 128 -14.42 1.29 0.34
N LEU A 129 -13.13 1.45 0.04
CA LEU A 129 -12.11 1.93 0.99
C LEU A 129 -12.42 3.37 1.43
N VAL A 130 -12.76 4.26 0.50
CA VAL A 130 -13.15 5.65 0.80
C VAL A 130 -14.40 5.69 1.68
N ALA A 131 -15.41 4.89 1.38
CA ALA A 131 -16.60 4.78 2.23
C ALA A 131 -16.28 4.26 3.63
N ALA A 132 -15.41 3.26 3.74
CA ALA A 132 -14.96 2.70 5.02
C ALA A 132 -14.16 3.71 5.86
N ALA A 133 -13.31 4.54 5.23
CA ALA A 133 -12.58 5.62 5.88
C ALA A 133 -13.53 6.71 6.41
N LYS A 134 -14.49 7.14 5.60
CA LYS A 134 -15.52 8.09 6.02
C LYS A 134 -16.36 7.56 7.19
N LYS A 135 -16.71 6.28 7.20
CA LYS A 135 -17.40 5.61 8.32
C LYS A 135 -16.57 5.63 9.61
N ALA A 136 -15.25 5.64 9.49
CA ALA A 136 -14.32 5.78 10.62
C ALA A 136 -14.14 7.24 11.09
N ASN A 137 -14.77 8.23 10.44
CA ASN A 137 -14.56 9.66 10.62
C ASN A 137 -13.09 10.08 10.41
N LEU A 138 -12.38 9.43 9.49
CA LEU A 138 -11.00 9.75 9.12
C LEU A 138 -10.99 10.61 7.85
N THR A 139 -10.07 11.57 7.79
CA THR A 139 -9.80 12.34 6.58
C THR A 139 -9.21 11.43 5.52
N VAL A 140 -9.80 11.41 4.33
CA VAL A 140 -9.36 10.55 3.22
C VAL A 140 -9.22 11.35 1.94
N HIS A 141 -8.10 11.14 1.27
CA HIS A 141 -7.77 11.66 -0.05
C HIS A 141 -7.72 10.52 -1.06
N GLU A 142 -8.07 10.81 -2.31
CA GLU A 142 -7.92 9.89 -3.44
C GLU A 142 -6.88 10.46 -4.40
N GLY A 143 -5.88 9.68 -4.79
CA GLY A 143 -4.84 10.15 -5.69
C GLY A 143 -3.70 9.17 -5.91
N ILE A 144 -2.62 9.65 -6.51
CA ILE A 144 -1.44 8.84 -6.80
C ILE A 144 -0.64 8.57 -5.53
N ILE A 145 -0.22 7.31 -5.37
CA ILE A 145 0.79 6.90 -4.38
C ILE A 145 2.07 6.55 -5.12
N ALA A 146 3.18 7.18 -4.72
CA ALA A 146 4.48 6.99 -5.36
C ALA A 146 5.37 6.05 -4.56
N THR A 147 5.84 5.00 -5.21
CA THR A 147 6.66 3.92 -4.64
C THR A 147 8.10 4.01 -5.14
N GLY A 148 9.06 3.76 -4.25
CA GLY A 148 10.47 3.58 -4.61
C GLY A 148 11.25 2.88 -3.51
N ASP A 149 12.42 2.30 -3.84
CA ASP A 149 13.29 1.66 -2.85
C ASP A 149 14.13 2.70 -2.07
N GLN A 150 13.45 3.78 -1.62
CA GLN A 150 14.04 4.88 -0.89
C GLN A 150 13.06 5.38 0.18
N PHE A 151 13.54 5.56 1.41
CA PHE A 151 12.82 6.30 2.43
C PHE A 151 12.96 7.81 2.14
N ILE A 152 11.89 8.42 1.62
CA ILE A 152 11.89 9.85 1.26
C ILE A 152 11.68 10.67 2.53
N HIS A 153 12.72 11.42 2.91
CA HIS A 153 12.71 12.22 4.13
C HIS A 153 13.04 13.70 3.89
N ASP A 154 13.35 14.09 2.65
CA ASP A 154 13.71 15.48 2.31
C ASP A 154 12.68 16.13 1.39
N GLY A 155 12.41 17.42 1.65
CA GLY A 155 11.40 18.17 0.92
C GLY A 155 11.70 18.39 -0.56
N ALA A 156 12.97 18.37 -0.99
CA ALA A 156 13.33 18.56 -2.39
C ALA A 156 12.97 17.33 -3.23
N THR A 157 13.31 16.15 -2.74
CA THR A 157 12.93 14.87 -3.39
C THR A 157 11.42 14.69 -3.38
N ARG A 158 10.74 14.98 -2.25
CA ARG A 158 9.27 14.98 -2.16
C ARG A 158 8.65 15.89 -3.22
N ALA A 159 9.10 17.15 -3.32
CA ALA A 159 8.60 18.13 -4.28
C ALA A 159 8.81 17.67 -5.74
N ARG A 160 9.96 17.06 -6.05
CA ARG A 160 10.24 16.48 -7.37
C ARG A 160 9.27 15.36 -7.70
N ILE A 161 9.03 14.43 -6.78
CA ILE A 161 8.10 13.31 -6.96
C ILE A 161 6.67 13.85 -7.18
N HIS A 162 6.25 14.80 -6.36
CA HIS A 162 4.94 15.45 -6.51
C HIS A 162 4.82 16.14 -7.87
N HIS A 163 5.84 16.90 -8.29
CA HIS A 163 5.83 17.60 -9.58
C HIS A 163 5.70 16.64 -10.77
N LEU A 164 6.37 15.49 -10.72
CA LEU A 164 6.38 14.51 -11.81
C LEU A 164 5.09 13.68 -11.88
N PHE A 165 4.51 13.33 -10.73
CA PHE A 165 3.45 12.33 -10.67
C PHE A 165 2.17 12.83 -9.98
N ASN A 166 2.13 14.05 -9.47
CA ASN A 166 1.03 14.56 -8.63
C ASN A 166 0.74 13.64 -7.41
N ALA A 167 1.79 13.01 -6.87
CA ALA A 167 1.69 12.04 -5.81
C ALA A 167 1.25 12.68 -4.48
N LEU A 168 0.28 12.06 -3.82
CA LEU A 168 -0.24 12.47 -2.50
C LEU A 168 0.47 11.76 -1.34
N ALA A 169 1.08 10.61 -1.59
CA ALA A 169 1.86 9.86 -0.61
C ALA A 169 3.10 9.24 -1.25
N VAL A 170 4.14 9.03 -0.45
CA VAL A 170 5.40 8.38 -0.84
C VAL A 170 5.67 7.20 0.11
N GLU A 171 5.99 6.03 -0.47
CA GLU A 171 6.18 4.77 0.28
C GLU A 171 7.06 3.80 -0.52
N MET A 172 7.16 2.52 -0.14
CA MET A 172 8.17 1.63 -0.71
C MET A 172 7.62 0.32 -1.32
N GLU A 173 6.30 0.05 -1.36
CA GLU A 173 5.73 -1.26 -1.75
C GLU A 173 4.56 -1.19 -2.75
N GLY A 174 3.66 -0.22 -2.58
CA GLY A 174 2.36 -0.19 -3.26
C GLY A 174 2.42 -0.33 -4.77
N GLY A 175 3.39 0.35 -5.41
CA GLY A 175 3.62 0.23 -6.85
C GLY A 175 4.07 -1.17 -7.28
N ALA A 176 4.85 -1.87 -6.45
CA ALA A 176 5.27 -3.24 -6.75
C ALA A 176 4.13 -4.25 -6.58
N VAL A 177 3.28 -4.06 -5.56
CA VAL A 177 2.06 -4.86 -5.37
C VAL A 177 1.09 -4.66 -6.53
N ALA A 178 0.80 -3.39 -6.90
CA ALA A 178 -0.07 -3.07 -8.02
C ALA A 178 0.46 -3.63 -9.34
N HIS A 179 1.76 -3.50 -9.61
CA HIS A 179 2.41 -4.06 -10.79
C HIS A 179 2.26 -5.59 -10.84
N THR A 180 2.54 -6.28 -9.73
CA THR A 180 2.42 -7.74 -9.65
C THR A 180 0.98 -8.19 -9.85
N CYS A 181 0.01 -7.52 -9.24
CA CYS A 181 -1.41 -7.80 -9.43
C CYS A 181 -1.83 -7.60 -10.89
N LEU A 182 -1.42 -6.51 -11.52
CA LEU A 182 -1.70 -6.23 -12.93
C LEU A 182 -1.17 -7.33 -13.86
N LEU A 183 0.06 -7.79 -13.64
CA LEU A 183 0.66 -8.88 -14.42
C LEU A 183 -0.09 -10.21 -14.25
N ASN A 184 -0.78 -10.41 -13.14
CA ASN A 184 -1.56 -11.62 -12.85
C ASN A 184 -3.07 -11.48 -13.08
N GLY A 185 -3.56 -10.31 -13.51
CA GLY A 185 -5.00 -10.07 -13.71
C GLY A 185 -5.80 -10.07 -12.40
N VAL A 186 -5.18 -9.73 -11.27
CA VAL A 186 -5.80 -9.68 -9.94
C VAL A 186 -6.12 -8.23 -9.58
N LYS A 187 -7.32 -7.97 -9.05
CA LYS A 187 -7.71 -6.65 -8.55
C LYS A 187 -6.79 -6.20 -7.43
N CYS A 188 -6.40 -4.92 -7.42
CA CYS A 188 -5.48 -4.34 -6.44
C CYS A 188 -6.03 -3.06 -5.83
N GLY A 189 -5.81 -2.87 -4.54
CA GLY A 189 -5.96 -1.61 -3.83
C GLY A 189 -4.68 -1.26 -3.07
N VAL A 190 -4.42 0.04 -2.90
CA VAL A 190 -3.34 0.53 -2.03
C VAL A 190 -3.94 1.58 -1.11
N LEU A 191 -3.75 1.38 0.20
CA LEU A 191 -4.19 2.27 1.27
C LEU A 191 -2.98 2.68 2.10
N ARG A 192 -2.82 3.97 2.32
CA ARG A 192 -1.77 4.51 3.19
C ARG A 192 -2.36 5.46 4.22
N SER A 193 -1.83 5.38 5.45
CA SER A 193 -2.02 6.41 6.47
C SER A 193 -0.72 7.17 6.66
N ILE A 194 -0.82 8.49 6.73
CA ILE A 194 0.36 9.35 6.77
C ILE A 194 1.00 9.31 8.16
N SER A 195 2.27 8.95 8.21
CA SER A 195 3.08 8.88 9.43
C SER A 195 4.04 10.03 9.59
N ASP A 196 4.40 10.71 8.49
CA ASP A 196 5.37 11.81 8.48
C ASP A 196 5.13 12.75 7.28
N GLN A 197 5.77 13.93 7.30
CA GLN A 197 5.57 14.95 6.25
C GLN A 197 6.61 14.86 5.11
N ALA A 198 7.60 13.99 5.19
CA ALA A 198 8.71 13.90 4.24
C ALA A 198 9.38 15.27 3.96
N ASP A 199 9.54 16.11 5.01
CA ASP A 199 9.92 17.52 4.93
C ASP A 199 11.24 17.85 5.64
N GLY A 200 12.00 16.83 6.06
CA GLY A 200 13.24 16.93 6.81
C GLY A 200 13.09 16.57 8.29
N HIS A 201 11.90 16.26 8.76
CA HIS A 201 11.60 15.84 10.14
C HIS A 201 11.08 14.40 10.24
N SER A 202 11.04 13.66 9.13
CA SER A 202 10.48 12.30 9.04
C SER A 202 11.14 11.31 9.98
N ASP A 203 12.42 11.49 10.32
CA ASP A 203 13.15 10.66 11.28
C ASP A 203 12.62 10.77 12.71
N MET A 204 12.00 11.89 13.07
CA MET A 204 11.30 12.09 14.36
C MET A 204 9.82 11.71 14.29
N ASP A 205 9.15 12.06 13.22
CA ASP A 205 7.71 11.85 13.05
C ASP A 205 7.38 10.36 12.86
N TYR A 206 8.12 9.67 12.01
CA TYR A 206 7.87 8.28 11.65
C TYR A 206 7.79 7.34 12.87
N PRO A 207 8.79 7.29 13.80
CA PRO A 207 8.68 6.44 14.98
C PRO A 207 7.51 6.81 15.90
N THR A 208 7.16 8.11 15.95
CA THR A 208 6.13 8.64 16.84
C THR A 208 4.73 8.28 16.35
N PHE A 209 4.48 8.38 15.04
CA PHE A 209 3.14 8.29 14.47
C PHE A 209 2.84 6.98 13.72
N THR A 210 3.84 6.10 13.51
CA THR A 210 3.64 4.84 12.78
C THR A 210 2.54 3.97 13.40
N ALA A 211 2.49 3.83 14.71
CA ALA A 211 1.46 3.01 15.38
C ALA A 211 0.06 3.59 15.19
N LEU A 212 -0.10 4.92 15.28
CA LEU A 212 -1.37 5.59 15.03
C LEU A 212 -1.82 5.43 13.57
N ALA A 213 -0.90 5.66 12.64
CA ALA A 213 -1.16 5.53 11.21
C ALA A 213 -1.56 4.09 10.83
N ALA A 214 -0.85 3.09 11.38
CA ALA A 214 -1.20 1.70 11.19
C ALA A 214 -2.60 1.36 11.76
N ALA A 215 -2.95 1.90 12.95
CA ALA A 215 -4.27 1.69 13.53
C ALA A 215 -5.39 2.27 12.66
N HIS A 216 -5.20 3.43 12.05
CA HIS A 216 -6.15 4.03 11.10
C HIS A 216 -6.39 3.11 9.89
N SER A 217 -5.32 2.62 9.25
CA SER A 217 -5.43 1.70 8.12
C SER A 217 -6.18 0.41 8.50
N GLN A 218 -5.89 -0.16 9.67
CA GLN A 218 -6.54 -1.37 10.16
C GLN A 218 -8.04 -1.15 10.47
N GLN A 219 -8.42 0.02 11.01
CA GLN A 219 -9.81 0.39 11.24
C GLN A 219 -10.59 0.50 9.92
N VAL A 220 -9.97 1.05 8.88
CA VAL A 220 -10.59 1.11 7.54
C VAL A 220 -10.82 -0.28 6.98
N VAL A 221 -9.83 -1.18 7.09
CA VAL A 221 -9.98 -2.58 6.64
C VAL A 221 -11.10 -3.28 7.40
N GLU A 222 -11.22 -3.09 8.72
CA GLU A 222 -12.33 -3.63 9.50
C GLU A 222 -13.69 -3.14 8.98
N ASN A 223 -13.84 -1.82 8.76
CA ASN A 223 -15.06 -1.23 8.22
C ASN A 223 -15.38 -1.74 6.81
N LEU A 224 -14.36 -1.92 5.94
CA LEU A 224 -14.49 -2.46 4.59
C LEU A 224 -15.03 -3.89 4.60
N LEU A 225 -14.56 -4.74 5.51
CA LEU A 225 -14.91 -6.16 5.53
C LEU A 225 -16.22 -6.46 6.27
N ARG A 226 -16.67 -5.54 7.15
CA ARG A 226 -17.96 -5.64 7.86
C ARG A 226 -19.12 -5.00 7.07
N ALA A 227 -18.85 -4.32 5.95
CA ALA A 227 -19.86 -3.72 5.08
C ALA A 227 -20.42 -4.77 4.11
#